data_d42f74e2d4c1d28de3ba3c5d49efa091
#
_entry.id   d42f74e2d4c1d28de3ba3c5d49efa091
#
_cell.length_a   1.000
_cell.length_b   1.000
_cell.length_c   1.000
_cell.angle_alpha   90.00
_cell.angle_beta   90.00
_cell.angle_gamma   90.00
#
_symmetry.space_group_name_H-M   'P 1'
#
loop_
_entity.id
_entity.type
_entity.pdbx_description
1 polymer ?
#
loop_
_entity_poly.entity_id
_entity_poly.type
_entity_poly.pdbx_seq_one_letter_code
_entity_poly.pdbx_strand_id
1 'polypeptide(L)'
;MGKPTGFIEYLRETPLDRSPSERVRDWKEFHHQLDEKSLRNQAARCMDCGVPFCHTGKAMSGGASGCPVNNLIPEWNDLVYRGLWREALERLHRTNNFPEFTGRVCPAPCEGSCVLGINAPPVSIKNIENSIIERGFEEGWVVPEPPKTRTGRKVAVVGSGPAGLAAAQQLNRAGHSVTVLERADRPGGLLMYGIPNMKLDKHEVVMRRIHQLEQEGIRFVYNAEVGDNYEAQMMRRDFDAVVLCTGATVPRDLPVEGRSLQGVHFAMDYLTDATQALLGKGPKSAMIEAKGLDVVVIGGGDTGTDCVGSAMRQGCRTLTQFEIMSKPPTERAADNPWPEWPRVYKTDYGQEEAAAKFGRDPRAYLTTVKRLVGDEAGRVKELVTVEVGWEIDAQGRSVPVEKPGTERRQPAQLVLLAMGFTGTEESLPLDLGIELDERRNIRADTVSYTTSVPGVFAAGDCRRGQSLVVWAIAEGRGAARECDRWLMGSTDLP
;
A
#
# COMPACT_ATOMS: atom_id res chain seq x y z
N MET A 1 -10.33 -26.25 -12.94
CA MET A 1 -10.75 -25.40 -14.09
C MET A 1 -12.13 -24.86 -13.79
N GLY A 2 -12.32 -23.55 -13.81
CA GLY A 2 -13.66 -22.95 -13.71
C GLY A 2 -14.62 -23.56 -14.76
N LYS A 3 -15.49 -22.81 -15.34
CA LYS A 3 -16.31 -23.28 -16.46
C LYS A 3 -15.53 -23.12 -17.77
N PRO A 4 -15.33 -24.15 -18.62
CA PRO A 4 -14.51 -24.05 -19.85
C PRO A 4 -14.93 -22.91 -20.79
N THR A 5 -16.20 -22.54 -20.78
CA THR A 5 -16.81 -21.46 -21.60
C THR A 5 -17.18 -20.22 -20.79
N GLY A 6 -16.87 -20.19 -19.49
CA GLY A 6 -17.32 -19.12 -18.56
C GLY A 6 -16.85 -17.72 -18.98
N PHE A 7 -15.65 -17.59 -19.56
CA PHE A 7 -15.12 -16.32 -20.06
C PHE A 7 -15.86 -15.78 -21.28
N ILE A 8 -16.61 -16.61 -21.99
CA ILE A 8 -17.48 -16.22 -23.13
C ILE A 8 -18.90 -15.94 -22.63
N GLU A 9 -19.39 -16.73 -21.68
CA GLU A 9 -20.80 -16.69 -21.23
C GLU A 9 -21.08 -15.55 -20.25
N TYR A 10 -20.08 -15.21 -19.40
CA TYR A 10 -20.26 -14.21 -18.33
C TYR A 10 -19.46 -12.95 -18.62
N LEU A 11 -20.10 -11.81 -18.51
CA LEU A 11 -19.43 -10.53 -18.55
C LEU A 11 -18.65 -10.28 -17.25
N ARG A 12 -17.61 -9.42 -17.29
CA ARG A 12 -16.93 -8.98 -16.09
C ARG A 12 -17.86 -8.11 -15.27
N GLU A 13 -18.01 -8.48 -14.01
CA GLU A 13 -18.68 -7.70 -12.98
C GLU A 13 -17.69 -7.37 -11.84
N THR A 14 -17.79 -6.19 -11.30
CA THR A 14 -17.11 -5.76 -10.08
C THR A 14 -18.14 -5.23 -9.11
N PRO A 15 -17.87 -5.24 -7.79
CA PRO A 15 -18.77 -4.61 -6.84
C PRO A 15 -19.08 -3.17 -7.23
N LEU A 16 -20.31 -2.76 -7.02
CA LEU A 16 -20.68 -1.35 -7.12
C LEU A 16 -20.19 -0.64 -5.86
N ASP A 17 -19.74 0.58 -6.06
CA ASP A 17 -19.44 1.47 -4.94
C ASP A 17 -20.69 2.21 -4.50
N ARG A 18 -20.76 2.58 -3.24
CA ARG A 18 -21.73 3.57 -2.75
C ARG A 18 -21.59 4.85 -3.58
N SER A 19 -22.69 5.53 -3.85
CA SER A 19 -22.64 6.73 -4.69
C SER A 19 -21.68 7.79 -4.11
N PRO A 20 -20.97 8.58 -4.93
CA PRO A 20 -20.04 9.60 -4.44
C PRO A 20 -20.66 10.59 -3.46
N SER A 21 -21.94 10.96 -3.68
CA SER A 21 -22.68 11.89 -2.81
C SER A 21 -23.09 11.30 -1.47
N GLU A 22 -23.19 9.98 -1.36
CA GLU A 22 -23.49 9.27 -0.11
C GLU A 22 -22.21 8.96 0.66
N ARG A 23 -21.23 8.33 0.01
CA ARG A 23 -20.02 7.84 0.67
C ARG A 23 -19.12 8.95 1.21
N VAL A 24 -19.19 10.15 0.65
CA VAL A 24 -18.44 11.33 1.13
C VAL A 24 -18.91 11.83 2.50
N ARG A 25 -20.09 11.38 2.99
CA ARG A 25 -20.69 11.83 4.26
C ARG A 25 -20.18 11.07 5.48
N ASP A 26 -19.45 9.98 5.28
CA ASP A 26 -18.92 9.15 6.35
C ASP A 26 -17.54 8.58 6.01
N TRP A 27 -16.95 7.86 6.97
CA TRP A 27 -15.65 7.21 6.84
C TRP A 27 -15.74 5.68 6.71
N LYS A 28 -16.92 5.13 6.42
CA LYS A 28 -17.14 3.69 6.24
C LYS A 28 -16.63 3.23 4.88
N GLU A 29 -16.25 1.96 4.77
CA GLU A 29 -15.90 1.34 3.49
C GLU A 29 -17.00 1.55 2.47
N PHE A 30 -16.64 1.82 1.24
CA PHE A 30 -17.59 2.23 0.20
C PHE A 30 -17.88 1.15 -0.84
N HIS A 31 -17.13 0.04 -0.86
CA HIS A 31 -17.40 -1.08 -1.74
C HIS A 31 -18.56 -1.93 -1.21
N HIS A 32 -19.50 -2.29 -2.08
CA HIS A 32 -20.45 -3.35 -1.81
C HIS A 32 -19.81 -4.71 -2.11
N GLN A 33 -20.38 -5.78 -1.58
CA GLN A 33 -20.00 -7.13 -1.97
C GLN A 33 -20.90 -7.63 -3.10
N LEU A 34 -20.36 -8.45 -4.00
CA LEU A 34 -21.16 -9.20 -4.96
C LEU A 34 -21.87 -10.35 -4.25
N ASP A 35 -23.07 -10.71 -4.72
CA ASP A 35 -23.74 -11.92 -4.26
C ASP A 35 -22.99 -13.19 -4.68
N GLU A 36 -23.29 -14.30 -4.02
CA GLU A 36 -22.62 -15.58 -4.25
C GLU A 36 -22.71 -16.06 -5.71
N LYS A 37 -23.85 -15.87 -6.36
CA LYS A 37 -24.05 -16.28 -7.75
C LYS A 37 -23.14 -15.47 -8.69
N SER A 38 -23.11 -14.16 -8.51
CA SER A 38 -22.22 -13.27 -9.28
C SER A 38 -20.74 -13.62 -9.03
N LEU A 39 -20.33 -13.85 -7.79
CA LEU A 39 -18.97 -14.29 -7.47
C LEU A 39 -18.58 -15.60 -8.16
N ARG A 40 -19.45 -16.60 -8.13
CA ARG A 40 -19.23 -17.87 -8.83
C ARG A 40 -19.14 -17.68 -10.35
N ASN A 41 -19.95 -16.79 -10.93
CA ASN A 41 -19.87 -16.44 -12.34
C ASN A 41 -18.54 -15.76 -12.67
N GLN A 42 -18.06 -14.83 -11.82
CA GLN A 42 -16.77 -14.19 -12.02
C GLN A 42 -15.60 -15.18 -11.91
N ALA A 43 -15.64 -16.09 -10.96
CA ALA A 43 -14.66 -17.16 -10.82
C ALA A 43 -14.66 -18.13 -12.02
N ALA A 44 -15.85 -18.43 -12.59
CA ALA A 44 -16.01 -19.25 -13.78
C ALA A 44 -15.32 -18.66 -15.03
N ARG A 45 -15.06 -17.33 -15.06
CA ARG A 45 -14.35 -16.66 -16.16
C ARG A 45 -12.87 -17.02 -16.24
N CYS A 46 -12.30 -17.65 -15.21
CA CYS A 46 -10.92 -18.08 -15.22
C CYS A 46 -10.71 -19.24 -16.21
N MET A 47 -9.81 -19.03 -17.17
CA MET A 47 -9.51 -20.04 -18.22
C MET A 47 -8.58 -21.15 -17.75
N ASP A 48 -8.06 -21.08 -16.51
CA ASP A 48 -7.07 -22.00 -15.97
C ASP A 48 -5.86 -22.20 -16.92
N CYS A 49 -5.19 -21.10 -17.22
CA CYS A 49 -4.12 -21.06 -18.20
C CYS A 49 -2.96 -22.00 -17.80
N GLY A 50 -2.42 -22.77 -18.76
CA GLY A 50 -1.25 -23.62 -18.52
C GLY A 50 0.00 -22.82 -18.09
N VAL A 51 0.08 -21.54 -18.48
CA VAL A 51 1.06 -20.57 -18.00
C VAL A 51 0.30 -19.34 -17.46
N PRO A 52 -0.07 -19.34 -16.18
CA PRO A 52 -0.88 -18.28 -15.59
C PRO A 52 -0.03 -17.05 -15.25
N PHE A 53 0.03 -16.08 -16.14
CA PHE A 53 0.79 -14.84 -15.92
C PHE A 53 0.32 -14.06 -14.69
N CYS A 54 -0.91 -14.25 -14.24
CA CYS A 54 -1.41 -13.68 -12.99
C CYS A 54 -0.61 -14.09 -11.74
N HIS A 55 0.14 -15.22 -11.77
CA HIS A 55 1.00 -15.70 -10.67
C HIS A 55 2.42 -15.12 -10.69
N THR A 56 2.90 -14.57 -11.81
CA THR A 56 4.35 -14.47 -12.07
C THR A 56 5.12 -13.52 -11.15
N GLY A 57 4.49 -12.46 -10.65
CA GLY A 57 5.09 -11.55 -9.69
C GLY A 57 6.41 -10.91 -10.13
N LYS A 58 6.57 -10.60 -11.42
CA LYS A 58 7.80 -10.00 -11.97
C LYS A 58 7.68 -8.48 -12.05
N ALA A 59 8.80 -7.79 -11.87
CA ALA A 59 8.91 -6.38 -12.23
C ALA A 59 9.20 -6.28 -13.73
N MET A 60 8.38 -5.53 -14.47
CA MET A 60 8.54 -5.29 -15.90
C MET A 60 8.30 -3.81 -16.17
N SER A 61 9.20 -3.17 -16.93
CA SER A 61 9.08 -1.75 -17.33
C SER A 61 8.69 -0.81 -16.16
N GLY A 62 9.27 -1.02 -14.98
CA GLY A 62 9.02 -0.22 -13.77
C GLY A 62 7.71 -0.52 -13.03
N GLY A 63 6.89 -1.47 -13.51
CA GLY A 63 5.66 -1.92 -12.86
C GLY A 63 5.68 -3.39 -12.46
N ALA A 64 4.69 -3.83 -11.69
CA ALA A 64 4.50 -5.23 -11.38
C ALA A 64 3.66 -5.92 -12.47
N SER A 65 4.07 -7.13 -12.86
CA SER A 65 3.29 -8.03 -13.70
C SER A 65 3.00 -9.31 -12.92
N GLY A 66 1.74 -9.67 -12.75
CA GLY A 66 1.32 -10.80 -11.93
C GLY A 66 1.38 -10.52 -10.43
N CYS A 67 1.10 -11.54 -9.64
CA CYS A 67 1.03 -11.44 -8.18
C CYS A 67 2.38 -11.72 -7.52
N PRO A 68 3.01 -10.74 -6.83
CA PRO A 68 4.30 -10.93 -6.14
C PRO A 68 4.33 -12.01 -5.06
N VAL A 69 3.20 -12.31 -4.42
CA VAL A 69 3.09 -13.44 -3.47
C VAL A 69 2.81 -14.76 -4.16
N ASN A 70 2.79 -14.79 -5.50
CA ASN A 70 2.55 -15.97 -6.33
C ASN A 70 1.23 -16.69 -6.00
N ASN A 71 0.16 -15.94 -5.76
CA ASN A 71 -1.16 -16.47 -5.45
C ASN A 71 -1.63 -17.50 -6.48
N LEU A 72 -2.19 -18.61 -5.97
CA LEU A 72 -2.67 -19.75 -6.77
C LEU A 72 -4.06 -19.45 -7.37
N ILE A 73 -4.13 -18.40 -8.17
CA ILE A 73 -5.36 -17.75 -8.63
C ILE A 73 -6.30 -18.68 -9.41
N PRO A 74 -5.86 -19.46 -10.41
CA PRO A 74 -6.74 -20.39 -11.10
C PRO A 74 -7.36 -21.44 -10.18
N GLU A 75 -6.59 -21.95 -9.21
CA GLU A 75 -7.06 -23.00 -8.31
C GLU A 75 -8.19 -22.50 -7.40
N TRP A 76 -8.02 -21.32 -6.75
CA TRP A 76 -9.10 -20.80 -5.92
C TRP A 76 -10.31 -20.37 -6.76
N ASN A 77 -10.12 -19.90 -8.00
CA ASN A 77 -11.25 -19.56 -8.87
C ASN A 77 -12.08 -20.79 -9.21
N ASP A 78 -11.44 -21.94 -9.47
CA ASP A 78 -12.17 -23.20 -9.66
C ASP A 78 -12.97 -23.58 -8.40
N LEU A 79 -12.34 -23.47 -7.23
CA LEU A 79 -12.98 -23.80 -5.96
C LEU A 79 -14.19 -22.89 -5.67
N VAL A 80 -14.05 -21.57 -5.89
CA VAL A 80 -15.16 -20.62 -5.74
C VAL A 80 -16.28 -20.89 -6.73
N TYR A 81 -15.97 -21.16 -8.01
CA TYR A 81 -16.95 -21.54 -9.01
C TYR A 81 -17.77 -22.76 -8.56
N ARG A 82 -17.12 -23.74 -7.96
CA ARG A 82 -17.75 -24.97 -7.46
C ARG A 82 -18.46 -24.79 -6.10
N GLY A 83 -18.32 -23.65 -5.45
CA GLY A 83 -18.89 -23.36 -4.13
C GLY A 83 -18.08 -23.94 -2.96
N LEU A 84 -16.83 -24.33 -3.20
CA LEU A 84 -15.91 -24.91 -2.22
C LEU A 84 -15.09 -23.78 -1.54
N TRP A 85 -15.79 -22.94 -0.78
CA TRP A 85 -15.23 -21.69 -0.23
C TRP A 85 -14.14 -21.92 0.82
N ARG A 86 -14.28 -22.94 1.65
CA ARG A 86 -13.30 -23.26 2.69
C ARG A 86 -11.99 -23.71 2.07
N GLU A 87 -12.06 -24.58 1.06
CA GLU A 87 -10.90 -25.04 0.30
C GLU A 87 -10.25 -23.90 -0.49
N ALA A 88 -11.05 -22.95 -0.99
CA ALA A 88 -10.55 -21.74 -1.63
C ALA A 88 -9.75 -20.86 -0.63
N LEU A 89 -10.24 -20.71 0.60
CA LEU A 89 -9.53 -20.00 1.67
C LEU A 89 -8.21 -20.72 2.03
N GLU A 90 -8.23 -22.03 2.20
CA GLU A 90 -7.02 -22.80 2.49
C GLU A 90 -5.98 -22.65 1.36
N ARG A 91 -6.43 -22.60 0.11
CA ARG A 91 -5.56 -22.38 -1.04
C ARG A 91 -4.98 -20.97 -1.07
N LEU A 92 -5.78 -19.97 -0.76
CA LEU A 92 -5.37 -18.57 -0.71
C LEU A 92 -4.33 -18.30 0.40
N HIS A 93 -4.56 -18.84 1.60
CA HIS A 93 -3.65 -18.69 2.74
C HIS A 93 -2.29 -19.38 2.56
N ARG A 94 -2.12 -20.29 1.60
CA ARG A 94 -0.79 -20.88 1.31
C ARG A 94 0.23 -19.85 0.86
N THR A 95 -0.21 -18.84 0.14
CA THR A 95 0.67 -17.83 -0.47
C THR A 95 0.51 -16.45 0.13
N ASN A 96 -0.68 -16.09 0.62
CA ASN A 96 -0.97 -14.77 1.16
C ASN A 96 -1.42 -14.83 2.62
N ASN A 97 -0.71 -14.14 3.51
CA ASN A 97 -1.04 -14.06 4.93
C ASN A 97 -2.28 -13.19 5.19
N PHE A 98 -2.51 -12.17 4.37
CA PHE A 98 -3.46 -11.08 4.64
C PHE A 98 -4.31 -10.72 3.42
N PRO A 99 -5.15 -11.66 2.94
CA PRO A 99 -6.02 -11.40 1.78
C PRO A 99 -7.03 -10.27 2.01
N GLU A 100 -7.42 -10.00 3.24
CA GLU A 100 -8.30 -8.90 3.61
C GLU A 100 -7.67 -7.53 3.34
N PHE A 101 -6.33 -7.41 3.44
CA PHE A 101 -5.62 -6.18 3.09
C PHE A 101 -5.41 -6.09 1.58
N THR A 102 -4.89 -7.14 0.95
CA THR A 102 -4.64 -7.14 -0.49
C THR A 102 -5.92 -7.07 -1.30
N GLY A 103 -6.98 -7.72 -0.88
CA GLY A 103 -8.31 -7.66 -1.50
C GLY A 103 -8.94 -6.27 -1.49
N ARG A 104 -8.52 -5.38 -0.58
CA ARG A 104 -8.98 -3.99 -0.50
C ARG A 104 -8.04 -3.00 -1.17
N VAL A 105 -6.74 -3.07 -0.87
CA VAL A 105 -5.82 -1.97 -1.20
C VAL A 105 -4.75 -2.32 -2.24
N CYS A 106 -4.65 -3.58 -2.67
CA CYS A 106 -3.76 -3.94 -3.77
C CYS A 106 -4.31 -3.40 -5.10
N PRO A 107 -3.48 -2.76 -5.94
CA PRO A 107 -3.92 -2.33 -7.27
C PRO A 107 -4.19 -3.49 -8.24
N ALA A 108 -3.95 -4.74 -7.82
CA ALA A 108 -4.19 -5.97 -8.56
C ALA A 108 -3.39 -6.12 -9.87
N PRO A 109 -2.05 -6.13 -9.81
CA PRO A 109 -1.23 -6.36 -11.01
C PRO A 109 -1.50 -7.73 -11.65
N CYS A 110 -2.05 -8.67 -10.90
CA CYS A 110 -2.54 -9.95 -11.40
C CYS A 110 -3.67 -9.81 -12.45
N GLU A 111 -4.58 -8.83 -12.27
CA GLU A 111 -5.63 -8.54 -13.26
C GLU A 111 -5.03 -7.91 -14.53
N GLY A 112 -4.04 -7.01 -14.37
CA GLY A 112 -3.34 -6.39 -15.49
C GLY A 112 -2.58 -7.39 -16.38
N SER A 113 -2.15 -8.51 -15.82
CA SER A 113 -1.43 -9.60 -16.50
C SER A 113 -2.28 -10.86 -16.75
N CYS A 114 -3.57 -10.82 -16.43
CA CYS A 114 -4.49 -11.91 -16.75
C CYS A 114 -4.50 -12.15 -18.26
N VAL A 115 -4.29 -13.41 -18.71
CA VAL A 115 -4.25 -13.77 -20.14
C VAL A 115 -5.56 -13.40 -20.85
N LEU A 116 -6.70 -13.55 -20.17
CA LEU A 116 -7.99 -13.11 -20.72
C LEU A 116 -7.98 -11.60 -21.06
N GLY A 117 -7.18 -10.80 -20.33
CA GLY A 117 -7.04 -9.36 -20.55
C GLY A 117 -6.38 -8.95 -21.88
N ILE A 118 -5.93 -9.90 -22.70
CA ILE A 118 -5.37 -9.63 -24.04
C ILE A 118 -6.48 -9.18 -25.00
N ASN A 119 -7.65 -9.80 -24.93
CA ASN A 119 -8.75 -9.58 -25.90
C ASN A 119 -10.14 -9.45 -25.26
N ALA A 120 -10.24 -9.54 -23.92
CA ALA A 120 -11.49 -9.36 -23.18
C ALA A 120 -11.18 -8.77 -21.79
N PRO A 121 -12.18 -8.23 -21.05
CA PRO A 121 -11.95 -7.78 -19.68
C PRO A 121 -11.41 -8.91 -18.79
N PRO A 122 -10.35 -8.68 -17.99
CA PRO A 122 -9.73 -9.70 -17.15
C PRO A 122 -10.69 -10.27 -16.10
N VAL A 123 -10.31 -11.35 -15.45
CA VAL A 123 -11.03 -11.88 -14.27
C VAL A 123 -10.95 -10.86 -13.14
N SER A 124 -12.03 -10.68 -12.36
CA SER A 124 -12.07 -9.80 -11.17
C SER A 124 -11.41 -10.46 -9.96
N ILE A 125 -10.10 -10.70 -10.07
CA ILE A 125 -9.29 -11.51 -9.15
C ILE A 125 -9.31 -10.94 -7.74
N LYS A 126 -9.06 -9.62 -7.60
CA LYS A 126 -9.01 -8.92 -6.31
C LYS A 126 -10.34 -9.03 -5.56
N ASN A 127 -11.46 -8.91 -6.26
CA ASN A 127 -12.77 -9.02 -5.65
C ASN A 127 -13.05 -10.45 -5.15
N ILE A 128 -12.68 -11.48 -5.94
CA ILE A 128 -12.84 -12.87 -5.53
C ILE A 128 -11.95 -13.16 -4.31
N GLU A 129 -10.71 -12.70 -4.31
CA GLU A 129 -9.78 -12.81 -3.17
C GLU A 129 -10.38 -12.22 -1.89
N ASN A 130 -10.90 -10.98 -1.97
CA ASN A 130 -11.55 -10.32 -0.84
C ASN A 130 -12.77 -11.09 -0.34
N SER A 131 -13.59 -11.61 -1.24
CA SER A 131 -14.80 -12.36 -0.89
C SER A 131 -14.49 -13.70 -0.22
N ILE A 132 -13.39 -14.38 -0.63
CA ILE A 132 -12.95 -15.62 0.02
C ILE A 132 -12.58 -15.36 1.48
N ILE A 133 -11.80 -14.33 1.75
CA ILE A 133 -11.32 -14.06 3.12
C ILE A 133 -12.42 -13.51 4.02
N GLU A 134 -13.28 -12.62 3.53
CA GLU A 134 -14.38 -12.09 4.35
C GLU A 134 -15.35 -13.20 4.73
N ARG A 135 -15.72 -14.07 3.78
CA ARG A 135 -16.50 -15.27 4.10
C ARG A 135 -15.79 -16.15 5.13
N GLY A 136 -14.48 -16.31 5.03
CA GLY A 136 -13.70 -17.07 5.99
C GLY A 136 -13.80 -16.53 7.42
N PHE A 137 -13.85 -15.21 7.59
CA PHE A 137 -14.10 -14.57 8.88
C PHE A 137 -15.55 -14.71 9.34
N GLU A 138 -16.50 -14.45 8.45
CA GLU A 138 -17.94 -14.56 8.73
C GLU A 138 -18.35 -15.97 9.21
N GLU A 139 -17.82 -17.00 8.56
CA GLU A 139 -18.09 -18.42 8.89
C GLU A 139 -17.22 -18.94 10.04
N GLY A 140 -16.31 -18.10 10.59
CA GLY A 140 -15.42 -18.50 11.69
C GLY A 140 -14.35 -19.52 11.30
N TRP A 141 -13.95 -19.61 10.03
CA TRP A 141 -12.89 -20.52 9.58
C TRP A 141 -11.49 -19.92 9.80
N VAL A 142 -11.39 -18.61 9.87
CA VAL A 142 -10.15 -17.92 10.17
C VAL A 142 -9.99 -17.81 11.67
N VAL A 143 -9.17 -18.70 12.23
CA VAL A 143 -8.93 -18.80 13.68
C VAL A 143 -7.45 -18.62 13.98
N PRO A 144 -7.07 -18.24 15.22
CA PRO A 144 -5.67 -18.22 15.64
C PRO A 144 -5.03 -19.61 15.56
N GLU A 145 -3.83 -19.66 15.00
CA GLU A 145 -3.05 -20.90 14.83
C GLU A 145 -1.70 -20.78 15.57
N PRO A 146 -1.67 -20.89 16.90
CA PRO A 146 -0.42 -20.85 17.65
C PRO A 146 0.46 -22.06 17.30
N PRO A 147 1.79 -21.90 17.26
CA PRO A 147 2.68 -23.01 16.95
C PRO A 147 2.60 -24.11 18.02
N LYS A 148 2.62 -25.36 17.58
CA LYS A 148 2.54 -26.52 18.48
C LYS A 148 3.78 -26.67 19.36
N THR A 149 4.93 -26.21 18.87
CA THR A 149 6.24 -26.33 19.54
C THR A 149 7.00 -25.02 19.42
N ARG A 150 7.67 -24.61 20.48
CA ARG A 150 8.57 -23.45 20.47
C ARG A 150 10.02 -23.90 20.27
N THR A 151 10.76 -23.18 19.40
CA THR A 151 12.18 -23.44 19.11
C THR A 151 13.13 -22.96 20.20
N GLY A 152 12.66 -22.10 21.10
CA GLY A 152 13.49 -21.38 22.09
C GLY A 152 14.20 -20.16 21.50
N ARG A 153 14.15 -19.92 20.19
CA ARG A 153 14.74 -18.74 19.56
C ARG A 153 13.84 -17.53 19.69
N LYS A 154 14.44 -16.34 19.87
CA LYS A 154 13.77 -15.05 19.99
C LYS A 154 14.10 -14.19 18.77
N VAL A 155 13.08 -13.66 18.11
CA VAL A 155 13.25 -12.79 16.93
C VAL A 155 12.57 -11.46 17.17
N ALA A 156 13.29 -10.36 16.93
CA ALA A 156 12.72 -9.03 16.85
C ALA A 156 12.33 -8.71 15.41
N VAL A 157 11.13 -8.20 15.22
CA VAL A 157 10.67 -7.61 13.96
C VAL A 157 10.47 -6.11 14.20
N VAL A 158 11.19 -5.26 13.48
CA VAL A 158 11.13 -3.80 13.63
C VAL A 158 10.21 -3.23 12.58
N GLY A 159 9.08 -2.69 13.03
CA GLY A 159 7.99 -2.20 12.18
C GLY A 159 6.88 -3.22 12.00
N SER A 160 5.63 -2.77 12.12
CA SER A 160 4.41 -3.57 12.02
C SER A 160 3.62 -3.34 10.73
N GLY A 161 4.23 -2.77 9.69
CA GLY A 161 3.64 -2.69 8.36
C GLY A 161 3.43 -4.09 7.72
N PRO A 162 2.88 -4.18 6.50
CA PRO A 162 2.59 -5.46 5.86
C PRO A 162 3.76 -6.44 5.81
N ALA A 163 4.99 -5.95 5.59
CA ALA A 163 6.19 -6.78 5.60
C ALA A 163 6.48 -7.35 6.99
N GLY A 164 6.43 -6.50 8.03
CA GLY A 164 6.68 -6.91 9.40
C GLY A 164 5.64 -7.88 9.92
N LEU A 165 4.36 -7.63 9.64
CA LEU A 165 3.28 -8.56 10.02
C LEU A 165 3.46 -9.93 9.34
N ALA A 166 3.82 -9.95 8.05
CA ALA A 166 4.05 -11.20 7.32
C ALA A 166 5.27 -11.95 7.87
N ALA A 167 6.37 -11.24 8.13
CA ALA A 167 7.55 -11.83 8.76
C ALA A 167 7.22 -12.39 10.15
N ALA A 168 6.53 -11.61 10.97
CA ALA A 168 6.18 -12.02 12.33
C ALA A 168 5.29 -13.29 12.35
N GLN A 169 4.27 -13.35 11.48
CA GLN A 169 3.40 -14.53 11.42
C GLN A 169 4.15 -15.77 10.95
N GLN A 170 4.98 -15.66 9.91
CA GLN A 170 5.75 -16.80 9.40
C GLN A 170 6.76 -17.32 10.45
N LEU A 171 7.52 -16.43 11.09
CA LEU A 171 8.46 -16.80 12.14
C LEU A 171 7.76 -17.41 13.37
N ASN A 172 6.59 -16.88 13.74
CA ASN A 172 5.80 -17.46 14.84
C ASN A 172 5.30 -18.87 14.47
N ARG A 173 4.81 -19.09 13.23
CA ARG A 173 4.41 -20.41 12.73
C ARG A 173 5.57 -21.41 12.72
N ALA A 174 6.80 -20.97 12.44
CA ALA A 174 8.01 -21.78 12.58
C ALA A 174 8.36 -22.12 14.05
N GLY A 175 7.67 -21.53 15.02
CA GLY A 175 7.85 -21.80 16.44
C GLY A 175 8.76 -20.81 17.19
N HIS A 176 9.24 -19.76 16.55
CA HIS A 176 10.04 -18.73 17.22
C HIS A 176 9.20 -17.85 18.16
N SER A 177 9.83 -17.31 19.20
CA SER A 177 9.23 -16.27 20.04
C SER A 177 9.43 -14.93 19.37
N VAL A 178 8.35 -14.36 18.80
CA VAL A 178 8.42 -13.14 18.00
C VAL A 178 7.94 -11.93 18.79
N THR A 179 8.74 -10.86 18.79
CA THR A 179 8.34 -9.54 19.30
C THR A 179 8.40 -8.53 18.16
N VAL A 180 7.28 -7.86 17.90
CA VAL A 180 7.18 -6.75 16.94
C VAL A 180 7.35 -5.44 17.71
N LEU A 181 8.36 -4.65 17.33
CA LEU A 181 8.63 -3.32 17.85
C LEU A 181 8.04 -2.29 16.91
N GLU A 182 7.05 -1.52 17.37
CA GLU A 182 6.33 -0.53 16.57
C GLU A 182 6.46 0.85 17.21
N ARG A 183 6.95 1.83 16.42
CA ARG A 183 7.13 3.21 16.90
C ARG A 183 5.82 3.95 17.13
N ALA A 184 4.78 3.61 16.38
CA ALA A 184 3.46 4.21 16.53
C ALA A 184 2.72 3.62 17.76
N ASP A 185 1.65 4.28 18.14
CA ASP A 185 0.77 3.85 19.23
C ASP A 185 -0.16 2.67 18.86
N ARG A 186 -0.23 2.34 17.56
CA ARG A 186 -1.00 1.22 17.00
C ARG A 186 -0.23 0.53 15.87
N PRO A 187 -0.42 -0.78 15.71
CA PRO A 187 0.25 -1.55 14.67
C PRO A 187 -0.42 -1.40 13.31
N GLY A 188 0.30 -1.74 12.26
CA GLY A 188 -0.20 -1.78 10.89
C GLY A 188 0.57 -0.89 9.92
N GLY A 189 1.41 0.04 10.40
CA GLY A 189 2.15 0.98 9.55
C GLY A 189 1.21 1.75 8.62
N LEU A 190 1.43 1.69 7.30
CA LEU A 190 0.55 2.36 6.32
C LEU A 190 -0.88 1.81 6.30
N LEU A 191 -1.12 0.55 6.68
CA LEU A 191 -2.49 0.02 6.80
C LEU A 191 -3.28 0.76 7.89
N MET A 192 -2.60 1.20 8.96
CA MET A 192 -3.22 1.96 10.03
C MET A 192 -3.32 3.44 9.69
N TYR A 193 -2.20 4.08 9.32
CA TYR A 193 -2.10 5.54 9.29
C TYR A 193 -1.96 6.15 7.89
N GLY A 194 -1.58 5.36 6.86
CA GLY A 194 -1.43 5.85 5.50
C GLY A 194 -2.68 5.71 4.64
N ILE A 195 -3.45 4.66 4.86
CA ILE A 195 -4.67 4.36 4.11
C ILE A 195 -5.87 4.88 4.91
N PRO A 196 -6.78 5.68 4.33
CA PRO A 196 -7.96 6.16 5.04
C PRO A 196 -8.96 5.05 5.39
N ASN A 197 -9.75 5.26 6.45
CA ASN A 197 -10.71 4.26 6.95
C ASN A 197 -11.74 3.83 5.90
N MET A 198 -12.15 4.74 5.01
CA MET A 198 -13.10 4.42 3.95
C MET A 198 -12.58 3.45 2.88
N LYS A 199 -11.26 3.21 2.82
CA LYS A 199 -10.65 2.16 1.97
C LYS A 199 -10.32 0.89 2.74
N LEU A 200 -10.02 1.03 4.04
CA LEU A 200 -9.61 -0.07 4.89
C LEU A 200 -9.99 0.23 6.33
N ASP A 201 -11.05 -0.43 6.83
CA ASP A 201 -11.53 -0.20 8.17
C ASP A 201 -10.51 -0.60 9.23
N LYS A 202 -10.25 0.30 10.20
CA LYS A 202 -9.21 0.11 11.20
C LYS A 202 -9.61 -0.88 12.28
N HIS A 203 -10.87 -0.90 12.68
CA HIS A 203 -11.39 -1.79 13.72
C HIS A 203 -11.76 -3.16 13.16
N GLU A 204 -12.60 -3.17 12.13
CA GLU A 204 -13.20 -4.39 11.60
C GLU A 204 -12.24 -5.22 10.73
N VAL A 205 -11.17 -4.59 10.20
CA VAL A 205 -10.23 -5.28 9.32
C VAL A 205 -8.83 -5.31 9.91
N VAL A 206 -8.21 -4.13 10.16
CA VAL A 206 -6.82 -4.10 10.60
C VAL A 206 -6.67 -4.69 12.01
N MET A 207 -7.41 -4.18 13.00
CA MET A 207 -7.29 -4.65 14.38
C MET A 207 -7.82 -6.07 14.56
N ARG A 208 -8.81 -6.51 13.80
CA ARG A 208 -9.26 -7.92 13.77
C ARG A 208 -8.08 -8.86 13.50
N ARG A 209 -7.27 -8.56 12.48
CA ARG A 209 -6.08 -9.36 12.16
C ARG A 209 -4.98 -9.25 13.23
N ILE A 210 -4.75 -8.07 13.77
CA ILE A 210 -3.76 -7.89 14.83
C ILE A 210 -4.11 -8.72 16.07
N HIS A 211 -5.37 -8.67 16.53
CA HIS A 211 -5.83 -9.48 17.67
C HIS A 211 -5.65 -10.99 17.43
N GLN A 212 -5.87 -11.45 16.19
CA GLN A 212 -5.61 -12.84 15.83
C GLN A 212 -4.10 -13.16 15.97
N LEU A 213 -3.21 -12.31 15.48
CA LEU A 213 -1.76 -12.50 15.60
C LEU A 213 -1.29 -12.48 17.06
N GLU A 214 -1.88 -11.64 17.91
CA GLU A 214 -1.64 -11.65 19.36
C GLU A 214 -2.08 -12.97 19.98
N GLN A 215 -3.24 -13.51 19.60
CA GLN A 215 -3.74 -14.80 20.06
C GLN A 215 -2.89 -15.98 19.54
N GLU A 216 -2.22 -15.85 18.41
CA GLU A 216 -1.20 -16.79 17.89
C GLU A 216 0.10 -16.74 18.73
N GLY A 217 0.26 -15.75 19.62
CA GLY A 217 1.39 -15.60 20.54
C GLY A 217 2.49 -14.65 20.07
N ILE A 218 2.21 -13.80 19.09
CA ILE A 218 3.09 -12.69 18.69
C ILE A 218 2.93 -11.54 19.70
N ARG A 219 4.04 -11.05 20.22
CA ARG A 219 4.05 -9.91 21.14
C ARG A 219 4.26 -8.61 20.37
N PHE A 220 3.38 -7.64 20.58
CA PHE A 220 3.56 -6.28 20.07
C PHE A 220 4.01 -5.33 21.19
N VAL A 221 4.97 -4.47 20.89
CA VAL A 221 5.44 -3.39 21.77
C VAL A 221 5.27 -2.08 21.00
N TYR A 222 4.31 -1.29 21.45
CA TYR A 222 3.96 -0.02 20.85
C TYR A 222 4.76 1.14 21.44
N ASN A 223 4.86 2.27 20.72
CA ASN A 223 5.68 3.43 21.08
C ASN A 223 7.15 3.04 21.32
N ALA A 224 7.65 2.05 20.60
CA ALA A 224 9.02 1.53 20.67
C ALA A 224 9.74 1.91 19.36
N GLU A 225 10.37 3.07 19.34
CA GLU A 225 11.19 3.54 18.24
C GLU A 225 12.62 3.09 18.44
N VAL A 226 13.03 2.08 17.66
CA VAL A 226 14.38 1.52 17.76
C VAL A 226 15.38 2.51 17.19
N GLY A 227 16.41 2.85 17.97
CA GLY A 227 17.37 3.91 17.65
C GLY A 227 17.04 5.27 18.28
N ASP A 228 15.87 5.37 18.98
CA ASP A 228 15.51 6.55 19.77
C ASP A 228 15.20 6.14 21.22
N ASN A 229 13.95 5.78 21.51
CA ASN A 229 13.53 5.40 22.87
C ASN A 229 13.66 3.90 23.17
N TYR A 230 14.03 3.07 22.18
CA TYR A 230 14.40 1.67 22.34
C TYR A 230 15.80 1.46 21.76
N GLU A 231 16.76 1.14 22.63
CA GLU A 231 18.18 1.05 22.25
C GLU A 231 18.46 -0.08 21.25
N ALA A 232 19.05 0.25 20.09
CA ALA A 232 19.33 -0.70 19.02
C ALA A 232 20.31 -1.82 19.44
N GLN A 233 21.32 -1.50 20.26
CA GLN A 233 22.29 -2.48 20.77
C GLN A 233 21.66 -3.42 21.81
N MET A 234 20.71 -2.94 22.61
CA MET A 234 19.95 -3.78 23.53
C MET A 234 19.12 -4.82 22.77
N MET A 235 18.45 -4.38 21.68
CA MET A 235 17.75 -5.31 20.79
C MET A 235 18.66 -6.40 20.25
N ARG A 236 19.86 -6.03 19.78
CA ARG A 236 20.85 -7.00 19.24
C ARG A 236 21.31 -8.00 20.27
N ARG A 237 21.37 -7.64 21.55
CA ARG A 237 21.74 -8.53 22.66
C ARG A 237 20.63 -9.47 23.08
N ASP A 238 19.40 -8.99 23.09
CA ASP A 238 18.25 -9.67 23.71
C ASP A 238 17.50 -10.62 22.75
N PHE A 239 17.79 -10.53 21.43
CA PHE A 239 17.21 -11.38 20.40
C PHE A 239 18.27 -12.13 19.60
N ASP A 240 17.95 -13.37 19.19
CA ASP A 240 18.83 -14.22 18.38
C ASP A 240 18.94 -13.71 16.92
N ALA A 241 17.88 -13.08 16.39
CA ALA A 241 17.86 -12.47 15.06
C ALA A 241 16.94 -11.23 15.03
N VAL A 242 17.15 -10.37 14.03
CA VAL A 242 16.37 -9.15 13.79
C VAL A 242 15.91 -9.09 12.34
N VAL A 243 14.65 -8.77 12.11
CA VAL A 243 14.11 -8.49 10.77
C VAL A 243 13.64 -7.02 10.72
N LEU A 244 14.31 -6.21 9.91
CA LEU A 244 13.97 -4.80 9.71
C LEU A 244 12.88 -4.67 8.64
N CYS A 245 11.74 -4.10 9.03
CA CYS A 245 10.58 -3.85 8.18
C CYS A 245 10.06 -2.41 8.37
N THR A 246 10.98 -1.44 8.47
CA THR A 246 10.73 -0.06 8.86
C THR A 246 10.03 0.79 7.79
N GLY A 247 9.89 0.26 6.57
CA GLY A 247 9.30 0.97 5.45
C GLY A 247 10.21 2.02 4.81
N ALA A 248 9.74 2.71 3.80
CA ALA A 248 10.35 3.90 3.20
C ALA A 248 9.54 5.11 3.67
N THR A 249 10.09 5.87 4.62
CA THR A 249 9.34 6.88 5.37
C THR A 249 9.88 8.30 5.19
N VAL A 250 11.04 8.47 4.52
CA VAL A 250 11.57 9.79 4.19
C VAL A 250 10.78 10.38 3.01
N PRO A 251 9.94 11.40 3.22
CA PRO A 251 9.09 11.94 2.16
C PRO A 251 9.92 12.73 1.16
N ARG A 252 9.50 12.70 -0.11
CA ARG A 252 10.03 13.62 -1.12
C ARG A 252 9.50 15.01 -0.84
N ASP A 253 10.40 15.99 -0.71
CA ASP A 253 10.04 17.37 -0.44
C ASP A 253 9.96 18.20 -1.72
N LEU A 254 9.34 19.38 -1.61
CA LEU A 254 9.17 20.38 -2.66
C LEU A 254 10.08 21.59 -2.34
N PRO A 255 11.30 21.68 -2.89
CA PRO A 255 12.26 22.73 -2.54
C PRO A 255 11.96 24.05 -3.29
N VAL A 256 10.85 24.69 -2.94
CA VAL A 256 10.41 25.97 -3.54
C VAL A 256 10.31 27.08 -2.49
N GLU A 257 10.33 28.33 -2.94
CA GLU A 257 10.05 29.48 -2.08
C GLU A 257 8.70 29.31 -1.37
N GLY A 258 8.67 29.60 -0.07
CA GLY A 258 7.47 29.48 0.76
C GLY A 258 7.20 28.07 1.30
N ARG A 259 8.10 27.09 1.11
CA ARG A 259 7.92 25.72 1.63
C ARG A 259 7.67 25.66 3.14
N SER A 260 8.26 26.57 3.90
CA SER A 260 8.15 26.63 5.37
C SER A 260 6.89 27.34 5.89
N LEU A 261 6.01 27.81 5.03
CA LEU A 261 4.75 28.44 5.43
C LEU A 261 3.84 27.46 6.18
N GLN A 262 3.13 27.97 7.18
CA GLN A 262 2.08 27.19 7.85
C GLN A 262 0.97 26.81 6.86
N GLY A 263 0.44 25.60 6.98
CA GLY A 263 -0.56 25.03 6.05
C GLY A 263 0.06 24.24 4.89
N VAL A 264 1.40 24.04 4.88
CA VAL A 264 2.10 23.18 3.92
C VAL A 264 2.60 21.93 4.66
N HIS A 265 1.99 20.80 4.41
CA HIS A 265 2.22 19.56 5.15
C HIS A 265 2.54 18.39 4.23
N PHE A 266 3.26 17.40 4.72
CA PHE A 266 3.34 16.11 4.04
C PHE A 266 2.00 15.37 4.14
N ALA A 267 1.68 14.62 3.09
CA ALA A 267 0.44 13.84 3.02
C ALA A 267 0.29 12.87 4.19
N MET A 268 1.40 12.26 4.64
CA MET A 268 1.37 11.32 5.76
C MET A 268 1.01 11.96 7.09
N ASP A 269 1.45 13.20 7.35
CA ASP A 269 1.07 13.92 8.56
C ASP A 269 -0.44 14.14 8.58
N TYR A 270 -0.98 14.61 7.45
CA TYR A 270 -2.41 14.84 7.29
C TYR A 270 -3.25 13.56 7.44
N LEU A 271 -2.87 12.47 6.78
CA LEU A 271 -3.59 11.20 6.83
C LEU A 271 -3.50 10.54 8.21
N THR A 272 -2.35 10.66 8.88
CA THR A 272 -2.16 10.20 10.26
C THR A 272 -3.07 10.95 11.22
N ASP A 273 -3.07 12.30 11.17
CA ASP A 273 -3.92 13.14 12.00
C ASP A 273 -5.42 12.80 11.80
N ALA A 274 -5.84 12.69 10.53
CA ALA A 274 -7.23 12.36 10.20
C ALA A 274 -7.64 10.99 10.78
N THR A 275 -6.75 9.99 10.70
CA THR A 275 -7.02 8.66 11.26
C THR A 275 -7.01 8.67 12.79
N GLN A 276 -6.06 9.36 13.43
CA GLN A 276 -6.01 9.48 14.88
C GLN A 276 -7.25 10.16 15.44
N ALA A 277 -7.73 11.22 14.78
CA ALA A 277 -8.98 11.88 15.16
C ALA A 277 -10.18 10.94 15.07
N LEU A 278 -10.28 10.15 14.00
CA LEU A 278 -11.34 9.16 13.82
C LEU A 278 -11.31 8.08 14.91
N LEU A 279 -10.12 7.65 15.33
CA LEU A 279 -9.93 6.63 16.36
C LEU A 279 -10.03 7.17 17.81
N GLY A 280 -10.48 8.39 18.00
CA GLY A 280 -10.77 8.98 19.31
C GLY A 280 -9.55 9.45 20.12
N LYS A 281 -8.36 9.47 19.51
CA LYS A 281 -7.20 10.18 20.06
C LYS A 281 -7.19 11.59 19.50
N GLY A 282 -7.43 12.55 20.36
CA GLY A 282 -7.19 13.96 20.02
C GLY A 282 -5.74 14.14 19.58
N PRO A 283 -5.46 15.04 18.61
CA PRO A 283 -4.11 15.28 18.11
C PRO A 283 -3.18 15.72 19.23
N LYS A 284 -1.93 15.27 19.20
CA LYS A 284 -0.86 15.79 20.06
C LYS A 284 -0.51 17.26 19.75
N SER A 285 -0.90 17.73 18.55
CA SER A 285 -0.79 19.10 18.03
C SER A 285 -2.16 19.53 17.48
N ALA A 286 -2.30 20.78 17.04
CA ALA A 286 -3.50 21.22 16.33
C ALA A 286 -3.69 20.35 15.07
N MET A 287 -4.86 19.72 14.94
CA MET A 287 -5.20 18.83 13.82
C MET A 287 -5.10 19.56 12.48
N ILE A 288 -4.48 18.95 11.49
CA ILE A 288 -4.48 19.45 10.12
C ILE A 288 -5.88 19.23 9.53
N GLU A 289 -6.63 20.32 9.34
CA GLU A 289 -8.04 20.26 8.97
C GLU A 289 -8.29 20.96 7.62
N ALA A 290 -9.00 20.30 6.72
CA ALA A 290 -9.35 20.84 5.40
C ALA A 290 -10.67 21.61 5.38
N LYS A 291 -11.43 21.63 6.48
CA LYS A 291 -12.77 22.19 6.54
C LYS A 291 -12.83 23.67 6.14
N GLY A 292 -13.59 23.96 5.09
CA GLY A 292 -13.80 25.33 4.60
C GLY A 292 -12.57 25.95 3.89
N LEU A 293 -11.48 25.20 3.71
CA LEU A 293 -10.24 25.68 3.08
C LEU A 293 -10.19 25.36 1.59
N ASP A 294 -9.39 26.13 0.86
CA ASP A 294 -8.93 25.82 -0.49
C ASP A 294 -7.75 24.86 -0.39
N VAL A 295 -7.97 23.62 -0.81
CA VAL A 295 -7.01 22.53 -0.67
C VAL A 295 -6.31 22.25 -1.99
N VAL A 296 -4.99 22.11 -1.92
CA VAL A 296 -4.17 21.67 -3.05
C VAL A 296 -3.41 20.42 -2.65
N VAL A 297 -3.52 19.35 -3.47
CA VAL A 297 -2.75 18.12 -3.34
C VAL A 297 -1.72 18.07 -4.45
N ILE A 298 -0.44 17.88 -4.10
CA ILE A 298 0.67 17.78 -5.05
C ILE A 298 1.10 16.31 -5.14
N GLY A 299 0.77 15.67 -6.26
CA GLY A 299 1.01 14.25 -6.55
C GLY A 299 -0.26 13.52 -6.97
N GLY A 300 -0.17 12.75 -8.07
CA GLY A 300 -1.30 12.04 -8.69
C GLY A 300 -1.44 10.57 -8.31
N GLY A 301 -0.60 10.04 -7.40
CA GLY A 301 -0.64 8.64 -6.97
C GLY A 301 -1.73 8.35 -5.93
N ASP A 302 -1.77 7.09 -5.44
CA ASP A 302 -2.76 6.60 -4.48
C ASP A 302 -2.83 7.46 -3.20
N THR A 303 -1.67 7.87 -2.65
CA THR A 303 -1.61 8.77 -1.48
C THR A 303 -2.27 10.12 -1.77
N GLY A 304 -2.09 10.65 -2.99
CA GLY A 304 -2.76 11.88 -3.42
C GLY A 304 -4.27 11.71 -3.47
N THR A 305 -4.76 10.60 -4.02
CA THR A 305 -6.19 10.25 -4.01
C THR A 305 -6.74 10.14 -2.59
N ASP A 306 -5.98 9.54 -1.67
CA ASP A 306 -6.36 9.39 -0.27
C ASP A 306 -6.46 10.76 0.45
N CYS A 307 -5.57 11.69 0.13
CA CYS A 307 -5.67 13.08 0.58
C CYS A 307 -6.91 13.79 0.01
N VAL A 308 -7.20 13.58 -1.28
CA VAL A 308 -8.42 14.12 -1.92
C VAL A 308 -9.67 13.62 -1.22
N GLY A 309 -9.82 12.31 -1.05
CA GLY A 309 -10.99 11.70 -0.40
C GLY A 309 -11.15 12.12 1.07
N SER A 310 -10.04 12.29 1.79
CA SER A 310 -10.05 12.77 3.18
C SER A 310 -10.47 14.25 3.26
N ALA A 311 -9.94 15.11 2.39
CA ALA A 311 -10.30 16.53 2.34
C ALA A 311 -11.78 16.74 1.96
N MET A 312 -12.30 15.91 1.06
CA MET A 312 -13.72 15.92 0.70
C MET A 312 -14.61 15.63 1.91
N ARG A 313 -14.26 14.61 2.73
CA ARG A 313 -15.00 14.24 3.96
C ARG A 313 -14.90 15.30 5.05
N GLN A 314 -13.78 15.97 5.16
CA GLN A 314 -13.61 17.10 6.07
C GLN A 314 -14.33 18.39 5.59
N GLY A 315 -14.85 18.40 4.36
CA GLY A 315 -15.64 19.54 3.86
C GLY A 315 -14.83 20.72 3.34
N CYS A 316 -13.76 20.45 2.57
CA CYS A 316 -13.00 21.50 1.88
C CYS A 316 -13.88 22.37 0.99
N ARG A 317 -13.50 23.65 0.82
CA ARG A 317 -14.22 24.64 -0.01
C ARG A 317 -13.96 24.40 -1.48
N THR A 318 -12.71 24.25 -1.86
CA THR A 318 -12.26 23.86 -3.21
C THR A 318 -11.18 22.82 -3.10
N LEU A 319 -10.96 22.07 -4.19
CA LEU A 319 -9.90 21.08 -4.26
C LEU A 319 -9.30 21.04 -5.66
N THR A 320 -7.96 21.03 -5.72
CA THR A 320 -7.19 20.80 -6.94
C THR A 320 -6.07 19.81 -6.63
N GLN A 321 -5.82 18.89 -7.56
CA GLN A 321 -4.72 17.91 -7.48
C GLN A 321 -3.78 18.13 -8.67
N PHE A 322 -2.48 18.34 -8.40
CA PHE A 322 -1.47 18.50 -9.45
C PHE A 322 -0.74 17.20 -9.72
N GLU A 323 -0.62 16.90 -11.00
CA GLU A 323 0.17 15.78 -11.50
C GLU A 323 1.21 16.32 -12.49
N ILE A 324 2.47 16.04 -12.21
CA ILE A 324 3.59 16.48 -13.06
C ILE A 324 3.67 15.69 -14.37
N MET A 325 3.15 14.46 -14.36
CA MET A 325 3.10 13.61 -15.55
C MET A 325 1.97 14.02 -16.49
N SER A 326 2.07 13.60 -17.75
CA SER A 326 0.98 13.75 -18.72
C SER A 326 -0.24 12.89 -18.32
N LYS A 327 -1.42 13.34 -18.73
CA LYS A 327 -2.64 12.54 -18.58
C LYS A 327 -2.47 11.18 -19.30
N PRO A 328 -2.63 10.06 -18.59
CA PRO A 328 -2.54 8.75 -19.23
C PRO A 328 -3.57 8.57 -20.35
N PRO A 329 -3.27 7.75 -21.38
CA PRO A 329 -4.23 7.43 -22.42
C PRO A 329 -5.39 6.59 -21.87
N THR A 330 -6.52 6.54 -22.58
CA THR A 330 -7.68 5.72 -22.20
C THR A 330 -7.48 4.23 -22.42
N GLU A 331 -6.57 3.88 -23.33
CA GLU A 331 -6.21 2.51 -23.69
C GLU A 331 -4.69 2.32 -23.60
N ARG A 332 -4.22 1.07 -23.59
CA ARG A 332 -2.78 0.77 -23.57
C ARG A 332 -2.10 1.37 -24.79
N ALA A 333 -1.05 2.14 -24.58
CA ALA A 333 -0.16 2.61 -25.63
C ALA A 333 0.74 1.48 -26.15
N ALA A 334 1.31 1.65 -27.34
CA ALA A 334 2.19 0.66 -27.97
C ALA A 334 3.46 0.36 -27.14
N ASP A 335 3.93 1.33 -26.37
CA ASP A 335 5.07 1.21 -25.44
C ASP A 335 4.69 0.63 -24.07
N ASN A 336 3.43 0.19 -23.91
CA ASN A 336 2.94 -0.47 -22.68
C ASN A 336 2.16 -1.75 -23.02
N PRO A 337 2.81 -2.75 -23.66
CA PRO A 337 2.16 -3.98 -24.08
C PRO A 337 1.77 -4.85 -22.86
N TRP A 338 0.76 -5.72 -23.07
CA TRP A 338 0.54 -6.84 -22.14
C TRP A 338 1.81 -7.73 -22.09
N PRO A 339 2.21 -8.28 -20.94
CA PRO A 339 1.54 -8.32 -19.62
C PRO A 339 1.97 -7.22 -18.64
N GLU A 340 2.54 -6.13 -19.09
CA GLU A 340 2.93 -5.03 -18.22
C GLU A 340 1.74 -4.43 -17.48
N TRP A 341 2.01 -3.74 -16.37
CA TRP A 341 1.01 -2.97 -15.66
C TRP A 341 0.37 -1.92 -16.60
N PRO A 342 -0.97 -1.87 -16.72
CA PRO A 342 -1.63 -0.95 -17.65
C PRO A 342 -1.49 0.50 -17.18
N ARG A 343 -0.75 1.30 -17.93
CA ARG A 343 -0.61 2.76 -17.76
C ARG A 343 -1.74 3.48 -18.48
N VAL A 344 -2.96 3.33 -17.97
CA VAL A 344 -4.17 3.91 -18.56
C VAL A 344 -4.87 4.85 -17.58
N TYR A 345 -5.62 5.80 -18.13
CA TYR A 345 -6.40 6.73 -17.34
C TYR A 345 -7.43 5.98 -16.49
N LYS A 346 -7.45 6.29 -15.21
CA LYS A 346 -8.43 5.79 -14.25
C LYS A 346 -8.93 6.94 -13.39
N THR A 347 -10.19 6.92 -13.04
CA THR A 347 -10.75 7.78 -12.00
C THR A 347 -10.90 6.91 -10.75
N ASP A 348 -10.36 7.38 -9.65
CA ASP A 348 -10.47 6.69 -8.35
C ASP A 348 -11.51 7.42 -7.49
N TYR A 349 -11.88 6.83 -6.36
CA TYR A 349 -12.96 7.26 -5.49
C TYR A 349 -12.89 8.75 -5.12
N GLY A 350 -11.71 9.26 -4.76
CA GLY A 350 -11.54 10.66 -4.35
C GLY A 350 -11.81 11.65 -5.48
N GLN A 351 -11.35 11.35 -6.70
CA GLN A 351 -11.60 12.17 -7.88
C GLN A 351 -13.08 12.11 -8.29
N GLU A 352 -13.74 10.95 -8.16
CA GLU A 352 -15.19 10.83 -8.40
C GLU A 352 -16.00 11.69 -7.44
N GLU A 353 -15.64 11.67 -6.15
CA GLU A 353 -16.26 12.47 -5.11
C GLU A 353 -16.10 13.98 -5.36
N ALA A 354 -14.87 14.38 -5.73
CA ALA A 354 -14.57 15.77 -6.08
C ALA A 354 -15.34 16.20 -7.35
N ALA A 355 -15.38 15.36 -8.37
CA ALA A 355 -16.10 15.62 -9.60
C ALA A 355 -17.63 15.74 -9.35
N ALA A 356 -18.19 14.88 -8.51
CA ALA A 356 -19.60 14.94 -8.14
C ALA A 356 -19.96 16.23 -7.38
N LYS A 357 -19.06 16.74 -6.51
CA LYS A 357 -19.28 17.97 -5.74
C LYS A 357 -18.98 19.23 -6.53
N PHE A 358 -17.89 19.26 -7.29
CA PHE A 358 -17.38 20.48 -7.94
C PHE A 358 -17.67 20.53 -9.45
N GLY A 359 -18.28 19.49 -10.03
CA GLY A 359 -18.65 19.42 -11.44
C GLY A 359 -17.47 19.17 -12.40
N ARG A 360 -16.28 18.85 -11.88
CA ARG A 360 -15.07 18.60 -12.70
C ARG A 360 -14.08 17.68 -11.97
N ASP A 361 -13.27 16.96 -12.76
CA ASP A 361 -12.10 16.24 -12.24
C ASP A 361 -11.13 17.25 -11.57
N PRO A 362 -10.68 17.00 -10.33
CA PRO A 362 -9.79 17.91 -9.63
C PRO A 362 -8.35 17.93 -10.17
N ARG A 363 -7.97 17.00 -11.04
CA ARG A 363 -6.59 16.82 -11.51
C ARG A 363 -6.21 17.80 -12.61
N ALA A 364 -5.04 18.43 -12.46
CA ALA A 364 -4.36 19.19 -13.49
C ALA A 364 -3.01 18.52 -13.78
N TYR A 365 -2.84 18.07 -15.02
CA TYR A 365 -1.67 17.34 -15.50
C TYR A 365 -0.60 18.30 -16.05
N LEU A 366 0.65 17.81 -16.17
CA LEU A 366 1.80 18.58 -16.64
C LEU A 366 1.96 19.91 -15.89
N THR A 367 1.70 19.88 -14.58
CA THR A 367 1.69 21.06 -13.73
C THR A 367 2.55 20.87 -12.50
N THR A 368 3.43 21.81 -12.21
CA THR A 368 4.21 21.85 -10.97
C THR A 368 4.02 23.19 -10.24
N VAL A 369 4.41 23.21 -8.97
CA VAL A 369 4.39 24.45 -8.15
C VAL A 369 5.74 25.11 -8.24
N LYS A 370 5.76 26.39 -8.57
CA LYS A 370 6.95 27.23 -8.67
C LYS A 370 7.29 27.92 -7.34
N ARG A 371 6.28 28.38 -6.63
CA ARG A 371 6.42 28.99 -5.28
C ARG A 371 5.09 29.02 -4.55
N LEU A 372 5.19 29.16 -3.23
CA LEU A 372 4.07 29.34 -2.31
C LEU A 372 4.11 30.77 -1.77
N VAL A 373 2.95 31.40 -1.61
CA VAL A 373 2.82 32.79 -1.18
C VAL A 373 2.11 32.83 0.18
N GLY A 374 2.74 33.46 1.17
CA GLY A 374 2.21 33.61 2.52
C GLY A 374 1.35 34.85 2.71
N ASP A 375 0.57 34.85 3.79
CA ASP A 375 -0.04 36.04 4.37
C ASP A 375 0.94 36.68 5.39
N GLU A 376 0.53 37.80 6.00
CA GLU A 376 1.32 38.51 7.01
C GLU A 376 1.58 37.69 8.28
N ALA A 377 0.78 36.66 8.53
CA ALA A 377 0.93 35.74 9.65
C ALA A 377 1.80 34.50 9.30
N GLY A 378 2.40 34.47 8.11
CA GLY A 378 3.23 33.32 7.67
C GLY A 378 2.45 32.07 7.28
N ARG A 379 1.15 32.16 6.97
CA ARG A 379 0.31 31.06 6.52
C ARG A 379 0.21 31.10 5.01
N VAL A 380 0.20 29.92 4.36
CA VAL A 380 -0.03 29.83 2.91
C VAL A 380 -1.43 30.37 2.56
N LYS A 381 -1.50 31.24 1.57
CA LYS A 381 -2.76 31.81 1.05
C LYS A 381 -2.97 31.58 -0.44
N GLU A 382 -1.87 31.38 -1.17
CA GLU A 382 -1.88 31.24 -2.62
C GLU A 382 -0.64 30.45 -3.05
N LEU A 383 -0.71 29.79 -4.21
CA LEU A 383 0.46 29.24 -4.86
C LEU A 383 0.52 29.67 -6.34
N VAL A 384 1.73 29.65 -6.87
CA VAL A 384 2.02 29.91 -8.28
C VAL A 384 2.43 28.59 -8.91
N THR A 385 1.67 28.16 -9.92
CA THR A 385 1.97 26.98 -10.73
C THR A 385 2.59 27.38 -12.06
N VAL A 386 3.23 26.41 -12.69
CA VAL A 386 3.74 26.51 -14.06
C VAL A 386 3.49 25.18 -14.79
N GLU A 387 3.20 25.25 -16.09
CA GLU A 387 3.14 24.05 -16.92
C GLU A 387 4.56 23.54 -17.19
N VAL A 388 4.70 22.19 -17.28
CA VAL A 388 5.96 21.55 -17.62
C VAL A 388 5.87 20.75 -18.91
N GLY A 389 7.00 20.66 -19.60
CA GLY A 389 7.27 19.64 -20.63
C GLY A 389 8.27 18.63 -20.08
N TRP A 390 8.50 17.56 -20.82
CA TRP A 390 9.50 16.54 -20.48
C TRP A 390 10.57 16.51 -21.57
N GLU A 391 11.82 16.62 -21.17
CA GLU A 391 12.99 16.59 -22.05
C GLU A 391 13.99 15.55 -21.57
N ILE A 392 14.86 15.10 -22.46
CA ILE A 392 15.95 14.18 -22.12
C ILE A 392 17.20 15.02 -21.84
N ASP A 393 17.73 14.92 -20.61
CA ASP A 393 18.96 15.62 -20.22
C ASP A 393 20.21 14.99 -20.85
N ALA A 394 21.36 15.63 -20.66
CA ALA A 394 22.66 15.16 -21.20
C ALA A 394 23.08 13.77 -20.66
N GLN A 395 22.46 13.30 -19.59
CA GLN A 395 22.69 11.98 -18.98
C GLN A 395 21.64 10.94 -19.43
N GLY A 396 20.74 11.29 -20.38
CA GLY A 396 19.71 10.42 -20.89
C GLY A 396 18.51 10.25 -19.97
N ARG A 397 18.34 11.10 -18.95
CA ARG A 397 17.22 11.05 -17.99
C ARG A 397 16.11 11.98 -18.44
N SER A 398 14.86 11.52 -18.31
CA SER A 398 13.68 12.37 -18.54
C SER A 398 13.52 13.33 -17.36
N VAL A 399 13.55 14.63 -17.63
CA VAL A 399 13.44 15.70 -16.63
C VAL A 399 12.32 16.67 -16.99
N PRO A 400 11.58 17.21 -16.01
CA PRO A 400 10.56 18.22 -16.28
C PRO A 400 11.23 19.59 -16.53
N VAL A 401 10.75 20.29 -17.56
CA VAL A 401 11.20 21.64 -17.93
C VAL A 401 10.01 22.60 -17.88
N GLU A 402 10.14 23.70 -17.16
CA GLU A 402 9.09 24.73 -17.07
C GLU A 402 8.82 25.38 -18.43
N LYS A 403 7.56 25.58 -18.76
CA LYS A 403 7.13 26.34 -19.96
C LYS A 403 6.98 27.81 -19.63
N PRO A 404 7.82 28.70 -20.17
CA PRO A 404 7.74 30.13 -19.88
C PRO A 404 6.36 30.73 -20.23
N GLY A 405 5.87 31.65 -19.40
CA GLY A 405 4.63 32.37 -19.63
C GLY A 405 3.34 31.57 -19.31
N THR A 406 3.46 30.37 -18.71
CA THR A 406 2.30 29.57 -18.31
C THR A 406 1.99 29.67 -16.82
N GLU A 407 2.61 30.61 -16.12
CA GLU A 407 2.41 30.82 -14.69
C GLU A 407 0.96 31.17 -14.36
N ARG A 408 0.39 30.50 -13.35
CA ARG A 408 -0.97 30.76 -12.85
C ARG A 408 -0.96 30.86 -11.33
N ARG A 409 -1.74 31.81 -10.82
CA ARG A 409 -1.98 31.95 -9.38
C ARG A 409 -3.30 31.32 -9.01
N GLN A 410 -3.34 30.63 -7.90
CA GLN A 410 -4.58 30.11 -7.34
C GLN A 410 -4.58 30.11 -5.82
N PRO A 411 -5.76 30.29 -5.17
CA PRO A 411 -5.88 30.21 -3.73
C PRO A 411 -5.47 28.83 -3.22
N ALA A 412 -4.76 28.81 -2.08
CA ALA A 412 -4.40 27.59 -1.38
C ALA A 412 -4.16 27.91 0.09
N GLN A 413 -4.94 27.35 0.97
CA GLN A 413 -4.82 27.53 2.43
C GLN A 413 -4.34 26.24 3.12
N LEU A 414 -4.44 25.12 2.42
CA LEU A 414 -3.85 23.84 2.80
C LEU A 414 -3.19 23.20 1.57
N VAL A 415 -1.91 22.91 1.67
CA VAL A 415 -1.12 22.24 0.62
C VAL A 415 -0.59 20.93 1.16
N LEU A 416 -0.93 19.83 0.48
CA LEU A 416 -0.57 18.47 0.88
C LEU A 416 0.42 17.87 -0.14
N LEU A 417 1.63 17.54 0.34
CA LEU A 417 2.69 16.99 -0.48
C LEU A 417 2.60 15.46 -0.51
N ALA A 418 2.07 14.91 -1.62
CA ALA A 418 1.86 13.49 -1.84
C ALA A 418 2.80 12.95 -2.96
N MET A 419 4.08 13.32 -2.91
CA MET A 419 5.05 13.08 -3.97
C MET A 419 5.86 11.78 -3.82
N GLY A 420 5.45 10.89 -2.90
CA GLY A 420 6.15 9.64 -2.59
C GLY A 420 7.35 9.83 -1.67
N PHE A 421 8.17 8.78 -1.59
CA PHE A 421 9.28 8.69 -0.63
C PHE A 421 10.61 8.51 -1.36
N THR A 422 11.71 8.86 -0.68
CA THR A 422 13.08 8.78 -1.22
C THR A 422 13.89 7.63 -0.64
N GLY A 423 13.44 7.00 0.43
CA GLY A 423 14.13 5.89 1.10
C GLY A 423 13.69 5.69 2.54
N THR A 424 14.46 4.89 3.27
CA THR A 424 14.28 4.68 4.71
C THR A 424 14.98 5.76 5.54
N GLU A 425 14.60 5.91 6.79
CA GLU A 425 15.36 6.72 7.76
C GLU A 425 16.71 6.06 8.05
N GLU A 426 17.75 6.86 8.12
CA GLU A 426 19.14 6.36 8.18
C GLU A 426 19.64 6.07 9.60
N SER A 427 19.01 6.64 10.63
CA SER A 427 19.45 6.53 12.02
C SER A 427 19.63 5.08 12.46
N LEU A 428 18.58 4.26 12.37
CA LEU A 428 18.64 2.86 12.79
C LEU A 428 19.64 1.99 11.98
N PRO A 429 19.68 2.04 10.64
CA PRO A 429 20.73 1.35 9.89
C PRO A 429 22.14 1.75 10.30
N LEU A 430 22.42 3.03 10.51
CA LEU A 430 23.72 3.54 10.93
C LEU A 430 24.09 3.05 12.34
N ASP A 431 23.18 3.09 13.30
CA ASP A 431 23.37 2.61 14.67
C ASP A 431 23.70 1.11 14.71
N LEU A 432 23.18 0.35 13.77
CA LEU A 432 23.44 -1.08 13.61
C LEU A 432 24.65 -1.39 12.74
N GLY A 433 25.29 -0.40 12.10
CA GLY A 433 26.38 -0.58 11.16
C GLY A 433 25.97 -1.23 9.83
N ILE A 434 24.74 -1.01 9.40
CA ILE A 434 24.16 -1.58 8.16
C ILE A 434 24.41 -0.62 6.99
N GLU A 435 24.86 -1.16 5.88
CA GLU A 435 25.05 -0.40 4.64
C GLU A 435 23.72 -0.03 3.98
N LEU A 436 23.67 1.17 3.38
CA LEU A 436 22.58 1.62 2.52
C LEU A 436 22.99 1.52 1.05
N ASP A 437 22.01 1.38 0.16
CA ASP A 437 22.21 1.47 -1.28
C ASP A 437 22.22 2.94 -1.77
N GLU A 438 22.49 3.15 -3.06
CA GLU A 438 22.52 4.48 -3.70
C GLU A 438 21.18 5.24 -3.62
N ARG A 439 20.08 4.51 -3.38
CA ARG A 439 18.73 5.06 -3.20
C ARG A 439 18.36 5.27 -1.73
N ARG A 440 19.34 5.12 -0.83
CA ARG A 440 19.14 5.23 0.62
C ARG A 440 18.18 4.20 1.21
N ASN A 441 18.09 3.02 0.59
CA ASN A 441 17.43 1.86 1.17
C ASN A 441 18.44 0.96 1.89
N ILE A 442 17.98 0.14 2.84
CA ILE A 442 18.81 -0.86 3.49
C ILE A 442 19.35 -1.84 2.43
N ARG A 443 20.68 -1.91 2.31
CA ARG A 443 21.32 -2.86 1.42
C ARG A 443 21.20 -4.26 1.98
N ALA A 444 20.35 -5.07 1.36
CA ALA A 444 20.19 -6.47 1.68
C ALA A 444 20.01 -7.29 0.40
N ASP A 445 20.49 -8.53 0.43
CA ASP A 445 20.38 -9.47 -0.69
C ASP A 445 18.92 -9.72 -1.09
N THR A 446 18.65 -9.92 -2.35
CA THR A 446 17.29 -10.06 -2.89
C THR A 446 16.68 -11.45 -2.70
N VAL A 447 17.50 -12.45 -2.33
CA VAL A 447 17.10 -13.86 -2.14
C VAL A 447 17.18 -14.26 -0.68
N SER A 448 18.32 -13.94 -0.01
CA SER A 448 18.55 -14.27 1.39
C SER A 448 18.10 -13.19 2.36
N TYR A 449 17.78 -11.99 1.88
CA TYR A 449 17.37 -10.82 2.69
C TYR A 449 18.39 -10.41 3.76
N THR A 450 19.60 -10.95 3.73
CA THR A 450 20.67 -10.66 4.68
C THR A 450 21.24 -9.27 4.43
N THR A 451 21.48 -8.52 5.52
CA THR A 451 22.21 -7.26 5.49
C THR A 451 23.72 -7.47 5.62
N SER A 452 24.51 -6.39 5.68
CA SER A 452 25.94 -6.44 5.99
C SER A 452 26.23 -6.94 7.42
N VAL A 453 25.22 -7.02 8.30
CA VAL A 453 25.35 -7.42 9.69
C VAL A 453 24.76 -8.82 9.91
N PRO A 454 25.57 -9.82 10.35
CA PRO A 454 25.08 -11.19 10.58
C PRO A 454 23.89 -11.24 11.53
N GLY A 455 22.86 -12.02 11.19
CA GLY A 455 21.65 -12.19 12.00
C GLY A 455 20.68 -11.01 11.88
N VAL A 456 20.94 -10.05 10.98
CA VAL A 456 20.03 -8.94 10.68
C VAL A 456 19.57 -9.06 9.22
N PHE A 457 18.26 -9.09 9.04
CA PHE A 457 17.58 -9.19 7.75
C PHE A 457 16.78 -7.91 7.49
N ALA A 458 16.48 -7.62 6.21
CA ALA A 458 15.62 -6.49 5.86
C ALA A 458 14.63 -6.88 4.77
N ALA A 459 13.38 -6.38 4.88
CA ALA A 459 12.29 -6.71 3.96
C ALA A 459 11.31 -5.55 3.77
N GLY A 460 10.65 -5.55 2.63
CA GLY A 460 9.68 -4.54 2.25
C GLY A 460 10.32 -3.24 1.79
N ASP A 461 9.61 -2.13 1.97
CA ASP A 461 10.00 -0.85 1.37
C ASP A 461 11.31 -0.29 1.94
N CYS A 462 11.72 -0.66 3.16
CA CYS A 462 13.03 -0.23 3.69
C CYS A 462 14.22 -0.80 2.91
N ARG A 463 14.04 -1.94 2.23
CA ARG A 463 15.03 -2.59 1.38
C ARG A 463 14.81 -2.29 -0.11
N ARG A 464 13.55 -2.33 -0.55
CA ARG A 464 13.16 -2.23 -1.96
C ARG A 464 12.94 -0.79 -2.44
N GLY A 465 12.66 0.14 -1.52
CA GLY A 465 12.00 1.41 -1.81
C GLY A 465 10.48 1.23 -1.84
N GLN A 466 9.73 2.34 -1.90
CA GLN A 466 8.26 2.30 -1.92
C GLN A 466 7.74 1.35 -3.01
N SER A 467 6.81 0.47 -2.63
CA SER A 467 6.30 -0.56 -3.53
C SER A 467 4.86 -0.97 -3.19
N LEU A 468 4.37 -2.05 -3.79
CA LEU A 468 3.02 -2.54 -3.54
C LEU A 468 2.96 -3.33 -2.23
N VAL A 469 1.78 -3.31 -1.57
CA VAL A 469 1.49 -4.11 -0.37
C VAL A 469 1.84 -5.60 -0.57
N VAL A 470 1.57 -6.15 -1.74
CA VAL A 470 1.90 -7.55 -2.06
C VAL A 470 3.40 -7.81 -2.16
N TRP A 471 4.22 -6.83 -2.57
CA TRP A 471 5.68 -6.94 -2.49
C TRP A 471 6.17 -6.93 -1.04
N ALA A 472 5.61 -6.07 -0.21
CA ALA A 472 5.96 -6.02 1.21
C ALA A 472 5.66 -7.37 1.89
N ILE A 473 4.47 -7.95 1.66
CA ILE A 473 4.11 -9.28 2.18
C ILE A 473 5.05 -10.36 1.66
N ALA A 474 5.33 -10.39 0.34
CA ALA A 474 6.22 -11.38 -0.26
C ALA A 474 7.64 -11.33 0.35
N GLU A 475 8.19 -10.13 0.51
CA GLU A 475 9.51 -9.97 1.11
C GLU A 475 9.53 -10.29 2.60
N GLY A 476 8.49 -9.92 3.37
CA GLY A 476 8.36 -10.31 4.76
C GLY A 476 8.35 -11.83 4.95
N ARG A 477 7.64 -12.56 4.08
CA ARG A 477 7.65 -14.03 4.04
C ARG A 477 9.04 -14.57 3.69
N GLY A 478 9.68 -14.01 2.66
CA GLY A 478 11.02 -14.43 2.23
C GLY A 478 12.08 -14.20 3.31
N ALA A 479 12.08 -13.03 3.96
CA ALA A 479 12.99 -12.72 5.05
C ALA A 479 12.78 -13.63 6.28
N ALA A 480 11.51 -13.95 6.59
CA ALA A 480 11.20 -14.91 7.65
C ALA A 480 11.76 -16.30 7.35
N ARG A 481 11.59 -16.78 6.11
CA ARG A 481 12.14 -18.07 5.67
C ARG A 481 13.66 -18.13 5.83
N GLU A 482 14.36 -17.10 5.40
CA GLU A 482 15.84 -17.09 5.47
C GLU A 482 16.33 -16.81 6.90
N CYS A 483 15.60 -16.07 7.72
CA CYS A 483 15.87 -15.91 9.14
C CYS A 483 15.72 -17.25 9.88
N ASP A 484 14.65 -17.99 9.62
CA ASP A 484 14.44 -19.35 10.18
C ASP A 484 15.57 -20.29 9.77
N ARG A 485 15.93 -20.30 8.48
CA ARG A 485 17.05 -21.08 7.96
C ARG A 485 18.35 -20.75 8.67
N TRP A 486 18.63 -19.48 8.91
CA TRP A 486 19.83 -19.03 9.60
C TRP A 486 19.84 -19.46 11.07
N LEU A 487 18.70 -19.42 11.76
CA LEU A 487 18.54 -19.80 13.17
C LEU A 487 18.59 -21.31 13.40
N MET A 488 18.06 -22.10 12.46
CA MET A 488 17.80 -23.54 12.62
C MET A 488 18.68 -24.42 11.71
N GLY A 489 19.39 -23.83 10.73
CA GLY A 489 20.18 -24.56 9.71
C GLY A 489 19.36 -25.08 8.53
N SER A 490 18.05 -25.19 8.69
CA SER A 490 17.05 -25.55 7.66
C SER A 490 15.73 -24.84 7.91
N THR A 491 14.81 -24.87 6.95
CA THR A 491 13.48 -24.24 7.11
C THR A 491 12.42 -25.00 6.33
N ASP A 492 11.23 -25.09 6.92
CA ASP A 492 10.01 -25.60 6.28
C ASP A 492 9.09 -24.46 5.82
N LEU A 493 9.49 -23.19 6.02
CA LEU A 493 8.73 -22.03 5.56
C LEU A 493 8.79 -21.93 4.02
N PRO A 494 7.69 -21.57 3.37
CA PRO A 494 7.57 -21.50 1.91
C PRO A 494 8.37 -20.34 1.29
#